data_2d228a0b59687309bb1c8f89d87f5f3e
#
_entry.id   2d228a0b59687309bb1c8f89d87f5f3e
#
_cell.length_a   1.000
_cell.length_b   1.000
_cell.length_c   1.000
_cell.angle_alpha   90.00
_cell.angle_beta   90.00
_cell.angle_gamma   90.00
#
_symmetry.space_group_name_H-M   'P 1'
#
loop_
_entity.id
_entity.type
_entity.pdbx_description
1 polymer ?
#
loop_
_entity_poly.entity_id
_entity_poly.type
_entity_poly.pdbx_seq_one_letter_code
_entity_poly.pdbx_strand_id
1 'polypeptide(L)'
;MLEFENVSFSYGEKKILEDFSFSAKEGEATAILGPSGFGKTTLLELAAGFLNPQSGKIAPFSGKASFIFQEDRLLPWKTALENLLAVNVSKERALEYLEKVGISDSAEKYPEELSGGMCRRLAIARALAFGGDVFFFDEPLRGLDIKTSAEILELIKTEISEKTALIITHSPAESFSLCERIIVAGGKPFEIKADVLKSDFSSEEELSAFLEKTI
;
A
#
# COMPACT_ATOMS: atom_id res chain seq x y z
N MET A 1 8.86 9.13 -12.16
CA MET A 1 9.07 7.67 -12.30
C MET A 1 9.90 7.20 -11.12
N LEU A 2 9.51 6.12 -10.45
CA LEU A 2 10.37 5.42 -9.48
C LEU A 2 11.33 4.52 -10.24
N GLU A 3 12.59 4.52 -9.87
CA GLU A 3 13.58 3.65 -10.51
C GLU A 3 14.58 3.12 -9.49
N PHE A 4 14.79 1.81 -9.50
CA PHE A 4 15.82 1.09 -8.78
C PHE A 4 16.87 0.67 -9.79
N GLU A 5 18.13 1.05 -9.59
CA GLU A 5 19.28 0.70 -10.42
C GLU A 5 20.27 -0.11 -9.59
N ASN A 6 20.37 -1.42 -9.85
CA ASN A 6 21.29 -2.36 -9.20
C ASN A 6 21.31 -2.25 -7.68
N VAL A 7 20.12 -2.15 -7.08
CA VAL A 7 19.94 -1.93 -5.64
C VAL A 7 20.18 -3.21 -4.86
N SER A 8 21.03 -3.13 -3.83
CA SER A 8 21.19 -4.20 -2.85
C SER A 8 20.86 -3.70 -1.45
N PHE A 9 20.18 -4.55 -0.68
CA PHE A 9 19.81 -4.29 0.70
C PHE A 9 19.72 -5.57 1.53
N SER A 10 20.23 -5.53 2.77
CA SER A 10 20.22 -6.65 3.70
C SER A 10 19.91 -6.20 5.12
N TYR A 11 19.25 -7.04 5.90
CA TYR A 11 19.19 -6.93 7.36
C TYR A 11 20.23 -7.88 7.97
N GLY A 12 21.38 -7.34 8.41
CA GLY A 12 22.51 -8.15 8.83
C GLY A 12 22.98 -9.07 7.70
N GLU A 13 23.00 -10.38 7.93
CA GLU A 13 23.42 -11.37 6.92
C GLU A 13 22.27 -11.76 5.94
N LYS A 14 21.03 -11.37 6.27
CA LYS A 14 19.86 -11.72 5.44
C LYS A 14 19.74 -10.77 4.26
N LYS A 15 20.15 -11.23 3.06
CA LYS A 15 19.94 -10.50 1.82
C LYS A 15 18.45 -10.40 1.50
N ILE A 16 17.97 -9.18 1.22
CA ILE A 16 16.59 -8.90 0.80
C ILE A 16 16.54 -8.57 -0.69
N LEU A 17 17.42 -7.66 -1.15
CA LEU A 17 17.61 -7.32 -2.55
C LEU A 17 19.07 -7.54 -2.90
N GLU A 18 19.36 -8.03 -4.11
CA GLU A 18 20.71 -8.20 -4.63
C GLU A 18 20.72 -7.82 -6.12
N ASP A 19 21.46 -6.77 -6.45
CA ASP A 19 21.55 -6.16 -7.80
C ASP A 19 20.18 -5.97 -8.48
N PHE A 20 19.18 -5.60 -7.68
CA PHE A 20 17.79 -5.51 -8.10
C PHE A 20 17.54 -4.22 -8.86
N SER A 21 16.94 -4.35 -10.04
CA SER A 21 16.48 -3.23 -10.86
C SER A 21 14.99 -3.34 -11.16
N PHE A 22 14.29 -2.22 -11.03
CA PHE A 22 12.84 -2.16 -11.19
C PHE A 22 12.45 -0.71 -11.48
N SER A 23 11.38 -0.51 -12.23
CA SER A 23 10.80 0.81 -12.44
C SER A 23 9.27 0.78 -12.35
N ALA A 24 8.67 1.84 -11.81
CA ALA A 24 7.24 2.09 -11.85
C ALA A 24 6.96 3.48 -12.41
N LYS A 25 5.92 3.58 -13.24
CA LYS A 25 5.56 4.84 -13.94
C LYS A 25 4.75 5.74 -13.04
N GLU A 26 4.85 7.05 -13.26
CA GLU A 26 3.93 8.03 -12.68
C GLU A 26 2.54 7.90 -13.29
N GLY A 27 1.51 8.10 -12.47
CA GLY A 27 0.12 7.98 -12.87
C GLY A 27 -0.36 6.54 -13.07
N GLU A 28 0.44 5.53 -12.64
CA GLU A 28 0.10 4.11 -12.73
C GLU A 28 0.03 3.49 -11.34
N ALA A 29 -1.01 2.70 -11.09
CA ALA A 29 -1.09 1.86 -9.92
C ALA A 29 -0.48 0.49 -10.23
N THR A 30 0.55 0.12 -9.45
CA THR A 30 1.27 -1.16 -9.59
C THR A 30 1.07 -2.00 -8.33
N ALA A 31 0.56 -3.23 -8.50
CA ALA A 31 0.48 -4.21 -7.42
C ALA A 31 1.77 -5.04 -7.32
N ILE A 32 2.15 -5.41 -6.10
CA ILE A 32 3.20 -6.38 -5.80
C ILE A 32 2.58 -7.53 -5.02
N LEU A 33 2.41 -8.67 -5.68
CA LEU A 33 1.89 -9.90 -5.09
C LEU A 33 3.02 -10.89 -4.82
N GLY A 34 2.80 -11.79 -3.88
CA GLY A 34 3.73 -12.87 -3.58
C GLY A 34 3.69 -13.28 -2.11
N PRO A 35 4.34 -14.40 -1.74
CA PRO A 35 4.32 -14.92 -0.38
C PRO A 35 4.90 -13.94 0.65
N SER A 36 4.50 -14.12 1.91
CA SER A 36 5.05 -13.34 3.02
C SER A 36 6.54 -13.62 3.25
N GLY A 37 7.27 -12.60 3.69
CA GLY A 37 8.70 -12.72 4.03
C GLY A 37 9.67 -12.71 2.83
N PHE A 38 9.19 -12.36 1.63
CA PHE A 38 10.03 -12.21 0.43
C PHE A 38 10.55 -10.77 0.21
N GLY A 39 10.37 -9.85 1.15
CA GLY A 39 10.96 -8.51 1.07
C GLY A 39 10.08 -7.43 0.44
N LYS A 40 8.79 -7.70 0.17
CA LYS A 40 7.88 -6.72 -0.43
C LYS A 40 7.76 -5.43 0.38
N THR A 41 7.54 -5.53 1.70
CA THR A 41 7.51 -4.36 2.61
C THR A 41 8.83 -3.59 2.56
N THR A 42 9.98 -4.29 2.55
CA THR A 42 11.30 -3.65 2.44
C THR A 42 11.46 -2.90 1.11
N LEU A 43 10.97 -3.49 0.00
CA LEU A 43 10.96 -2.82 -1.30
C LEU A 43 10.11 -1.53 -1.25
N LEU A 44 8.94 -1.59 -0.62
CA LEU A 44 8.05 -0.44 -0.46
C LEU A 44 8.69 0.65 0.42
N GLU A 45 9.35 0.27 1.51
CA GLU A 45 10.05 1.19 2.41
C GLU A 45 11.26 1.85 1.75
N LEU A 46 11.99 1.13 0.91
CA LEU A 46 13.07 1.68 0.07
C LEU A 46 12.50 2.65 -0.97
N ALA A 47 11.40 2.29 -1.64
CA ALA A 47 10.71 3.15 -2.62
C ALA A 47 10.21 4.45 -2.00
N ALA A 48 9.72 4.39 -0.76
CA ALA A 48 9.24 5.54 0.00
C ALA A 48 10.37 6.37 0.67
N GLY A 49 11.61 5.91 0.60
CA GLY A 49 12.77 6.57 1.21
C GLY A 49 12.88 6.43 2.73
N PHE A 50 12.15 5.49 3.35
CA PHE A 50 12.29 5.16 4.77
C PHE A 50 13.55 4.36 5.06
N LEU A 51 14.05 3.64 4.04
CA LEU A 51 15.32 2.92 4.07
C LEU A 51 16.24 3.42 2.96
N ASN A 52 17.55 3.36 3.20
CA ASN A 52 18.55 3.67 2.20
C ASN A 52 19.16 2.37 1.65
N PRO A 53 19.38 2.25 0.34
CA PRO A 53 20.07 1.10 -0.23
C PRO A 53 21.53 1.02 0.24
N GLN A 54 22.07 -0.19 0.36
CA GLN A 54 23.48 -0.41 0.69
C GLN A 54 24.37 -0.23 -0.55
N SER A 55 23.84 -0.53 -1.73
CA SER A 55 24.46 -0.23 -3.01
C SER A 55 23.39 0.03 -4.08
N GLY A 56 23.81 0.57 -5.22
CA GLY A 56 22.90 1.00 -6.28
C GLY A 56 22.30 2.36 -6.02
N LYS A 57 21.25 2.71 -6.76
CA LYS A 57 20.55 3.98 -6.66
C LYS A 57 19.05 3.78 -6.71
N ILE A 58 18.32 4.64 -6.00
CA ILE A 58 16.86 4.75 -6.10
C ILE A 58 16.54 6.19 -6.47
N ALA A 59 15.91 6.38 -7.64
CA ALA A 59 15.26 7.63 -7.99
C ALA A 59 13.81 7.55 -7.48
N PRO A 60 13.46 8.30 -6.42
CA PRO A 60 12.12 8.22 -5.83
C PRO A 60 11.10 8.90 -6.74
N PHE A 61 9.82 8.61 -6.51
CA PHE A 61 8.75 9.43 -7.05
C PHE A 61 8.86 10.87 -6.58
N SER A 62 8.52 11.80 -7.46
CA SER A 62 8.39 13.21 -7.10
C SER A 62 7.00 13.48 -6.48
N GLY A 63 6.95 14.46 -5.57
CA GLY A 63 5.69 14.91 -4.99
C GLY A 63 5.42 14.41 -3.57
N LYS A 64 4.20 14.66 -3.12
CA LYS A 64 3.72 14.32 -1.78
C LYS A 64 3.35 12.85 -1.71
N ALA A 65 3.97 12.11 -0.80
CA ALA A 65 3.71 10.68 -0.62
C ALA A 65 2.80 10.41 0.58
N SER A 66 1.82 9.53 0.39
CA SER A 66 0.96 8.99 1.45
C SER A 66 1.23 7.51 1.66
N PHE A 67 1.14 7.05 2.90
CA PHE A 67 1.50 5.67 3.25
C PHE A 67 0.44 5.01 4.13
N ILE A 68 0.02 3.79 3.77
CA ILE A 68 -0.70 2.84 4.63
C ILE A 68 0.27 1.73 4.97
N PHE A 69 0.66 1.66 6.25
CA PHE A 69 1.55 0.61 6.75
C PHE A 69 0.80 -0.69 7.01
N GLN A 70 1.51 -1.80 7.06
CA GLN A 70 0.96 -3.09 7.45
C GLN A 70 0.37 -3.05 8.88
N GLU A 71 1.06 -2.34 9.80
CA GLU A 71 0.53 -1.95 11.11
C GLU A 71 -0.15 -0.58 11.02
N ASP A 72 -1.20 -0.35 11.79
CA ASP A 72 -2.00 0.89 11.67
C ASP A 72 -1.25 2.15 12.11
N ARG A 73 -0.22 2.01 12.95
CA ARG A 73 0.64 3.10 13.44
C ARG A 73 -0.15 4.32 13.89
N LEU A 74 -1.25 4.08 14.61
CA LEU A 74 -2.06 5.15 15.20
C LEU A 74 -1.32 5.77 16.40
N LEU A 75 -1.64 7.03 16.67
CA LEU A 75 -1.16 7.74 17.85
C LEU A 75 -2.07 7.37 19.02
N PRO A 76 -1.64 6.52 19.98
CA PRO A 76 -2.55 5.95 20.98
C PRO A 76 -3.06 6.99 21.99
N TRP A 77 -2.36 8.13 22.14
CA TRP A 77 -2.74 9.25 23.01
C TRP A 77 -3.60 10.31 22.32
N LYS A 78 -4.05 10.06 21.10
CA LYS A 78 -4.91 10.94 20.31
C LYS A 78 -6.21 10.22 19.94
N THR A 79 -7.32 10.98 19.95
CA THR A 79 -8.61 10.48 19.46
C THR A 79 -8.55 10.14 17.96
N ALA A 80 -9.59 9.49 17.44
CA ALA A 80 -9.70 9.20 16.02
C ALA A 80 -9.61 10.48 15.16
N LEU A 81 -10.35 11.52 15.54
CA LEU A 81 -10.29 12.82 14.86
C LEU A 81 -8.88 13.43 14.95
N GLU A 82 -8.28 13.44 16.13
CA GLU A 82 -6.93 14.00 16.33
C GLU A 82 -5.83 13.22 15.58
N ASN A 83 -6.02 11.92 15.33
CA ASN A 83 -5.13 11.14 14.48
C ASN A 83 -5.13 11.63 13.02
N LEU A 84 -6.28 12.06 12.50
CA LEU A 84 -6.34 12.67 11.17
C LEU A 84 -5.76 14.10 11.19
N LEU A 85 -6.10 14.90 12.20
CA LEU A 85 -5.56 16.26 12.33
C LEU A 85 -4.02 16.28 12.46
N ALA A 86 -3.42 15.21 12.99
CA ALA A 86 -1.96 15.09 13.14
C ALA A 86 -1.20 15.10 11.80
N VAL A 87 -1.86 14.81 10.68
CA VAL A 87 -1.27 14.92 9.35
C VAL A 87 -1.56 16.27 8.66
N ASN A 88 -1.92 17.27 9.44
CA ASN A 88 -2.11 18.66 9.01
C ASN A 88 -3.20 18.83 7.94
N VAL A 89 -4.33 18.17 8.13
CA VAL A 89 -5.55 18.38 7.34
C VAL A 89 -6.56 19.24 8.10
N SER A 90 -7.50 19.87 7.39
CA SER A 90 -8.56 20.63 8.06
C SER A 90 -9.52 19.71 8.84
N LYS A 91 -10.21 20.27 9.83
CA LYS A 91 -11.19 19.51 10.63
C LYS A 91 -12.33 18.98 9.76
N GLU A 92 -12.79 19.78 8.81
CA GLU A 92 -13.85 19.42 7.87
C GLU A 92 -13.43 18.20 7.05
N ARG A 93 -12.21 18.21 6.50
CA ARG A 93 -11.65 17.08 5.75
C ARG A 93 -11.46 15.84 6.64
N ALA A 94 -10.99 16.03 7.88
CA ALA A 94 -10.84 14.92 8.81
C ALA A 94 -12.20 14.25 9.11
N LEU A 95 -13.25 15.03 9.37
CA LEU A 95 -14.59 14.50 9.61
C LEU A 95 -15.18 13.82 8.37
N GLU A 96 -15.00 14.40 7.18
CA GLU A 96 -15.39 13.80 5.90
C GLU A 96 -14.79 12.39 5.72
N TYR A 97 -13.49 12.22 6.00
CA TYR A 97 -12.85 10.90 5.84
C TYR A 97 -13.22 9.91 6.95
N LEU A 98 -13.51 10.36 8.16
CA LEU A 98 -14.11 9.49 9.19
C LEU A 98 -15.50 8.97 8.76
N GLU A 99 -16.30 9.81 8.09
CA GLU A 99 -17.58 9.42 7.52
C GLU A 99 -17.40 8.44 6.35
N LYS A 100 -16.51 8.75 5.39
CA LYS A 100 -16.22 7.87 4.23
C LYS A 100 -15.80 6.46 4.64
N VAL A 101 -15.09 6.31 5.77
CA VAL A 101 -14.69 4.99 6.28
C VAL A 101 -15.66 4.42 7.32
N GLY A 102 -16.79 5.08 7.58
CA GLY A 102 -17.87 4.59 8.45
C GLY A 102 -17.51 4.51 9.94
N ILE A 103 -16.76 5.50 10.47
CA ILE A 103 -16.41 5.58 11.91
C ILE A 103 -16.64 6.98 12.51
N SER A 104 -17.46 7.81 11.89
CA SER A 104 -17.76 9.18 12.36
C SER A 104 -18.23 9.23 13.82
N ASP A 105 -19.09 8.28 14.24
CA ASP A 105 -19.57 8.18 15.63
C ASP A 105 -18.47 7.87 16.66
N SER A 106 -17.28 7.58 16.20
CA SER A 106 -16.11 7.26 17.04
C SER A 106 -15.01 8.32 16.96
N ALA A 107 -15.33 9.52 16.45
CA ALA A 107 -14.36 10.61 16.25
C ALA A 107 -13.60 10.99 17.54
N GLU A 108 -14.26 10.94 18.69
CA GLU A 108 -13.71 11.32 20.00
C GLU A 108 -13.12 10.13 20.78
N LYS A 109 -13.14 8.89 20.22
CA LYS A 109 -12.59 7.71 20.87
C LYS A 109 -11.09 7.59 20.61
N TYR A 110 -10.39 7.04 21.59
CA TYR A 110 -8.98 6.67 21.48
C TYR A 110 -8.83 5.31 20.76
N PRO A 111 -7.67 5.02 20.14
CA PRO A 111 -7.42 3.74 19.48
C PRO A 111 -7.71 2.49 20.33
N GLU A 112 -7.47 2.54 21.62
CA GLU A 112 -7.76 1.43 22.56
C GLU A 112 -9.25 1.14 22.74
N GLU A 113 -10.12 2.11 22.42
CA GLU A 113 -11.58 1.98 22.49
C GLU A 113 -12.19 1.53 21.15
N LEU A 114 -11.35 1.38 20.11
CA LEU A 114 -11.76 0.97 18.76
C LEU A 114 -11.52 -0.53 18.56
N SER A 115 -12.36 -1.16 17.72
CA SER A 115 -12.06 -2.50 17.24
C SER A 115 -10.87 -2.48 16.27
N GLY A 116 -10.21 -3.63 16.05
CA GLY A 116 -9.11 -3.72 15.09
C GLY A 116 -9.50 -3.24 13.67
N GLY A 117 -10.69 -3.62 13.20
CA GLY A 117 -11.20 -3.13 11.92
C GLY A 117 -11.47 -1.62 11.91
N MET A 118 -11.87 -1.02 13.04
CA MET A 118 -12.00 0.44 13.15
C MET A 118 -10.63 1.12 13.17
N CYS A 119 -9.64 0.56 13.84
CA CYS A 119 -8.26 1.06 13.82
C CYS A 119 -7.70 1.03 12.38
N ARG A 120 -7.93 -0.07 11.65
CA ARG A 120 -7.52 -0.17 10.25
C ARG A 120 -8.18 0.90 9.38
N ARG A 121 -9.50 1.08 9.50
CA ARG A 121 -10.24 2.12 8.78
C ARG A 121 -9.75 3.54 9.14
N LEU A 122 -9.41 3.78 10.39
CA LEU A 122 -8.82 5.05 10.84
C LEU A 122 -7.45 5.31 10.21
N ALA A 123 -6.59 4.30 10.11
CA ALA A 123 -5.30 4.42 9.45
C ALA A 123 -5.44 4.72 7.94
N ILE A 124 -6.40 4.07 7.29
CA ILE A 124 -6.75 4.34 5.88
C ILE A 124 -7.28 5.77 5.72
N ALA A 125 -8.25 6.17 6.56
CA ALA A 125 -8.81 7.53 6.54
C ALA A 125 -7.71 8.60 6.70
N ARG A 126 -6.77 8.39 7.61
CA ARG A 126 -5.64 9.31 7.84
C ARG A 126 -4.76 9.44 6.60
N ALA A 127 -4.43 8.32 5.95
CA ALA A 127 -3.62 8.32 4.74
C ALA A 127 -4.34 9.00 3.56
N LEU A 128 -5.62 8.68 3.34
CA LEU A 128 -6.40 9.25 2.25
C LEU A 128 -6.74 10.73 2.50
N ALA A 129 -7.06 11.11 3.73
CA ALA A 129 -7.27 12.53 4.10
C ALA A 129 -6.01 13.37 3.89
N PHE A 130 -4.82 12.83 4.26
CA PHE A 130 -3.56 13.47 3.94
C PHE A 130 -3.41 13.64 2.44
N GLY A 131 -3.79 12.61 1.66
CA GLY A 131 -3.68 12.63 0.20
C GLY A 131 -2.24 12.65 -0.28
N GLY A 132 -2.05 12.70 -1.59
CA GLY A 132 -0.71 12.73 -2.17
C GLY A 132 -0.75 12.62 -3.69
N ASP A 133 0.43 12.76 -4.27
CA ASP A 133 0.69 12.48 -5.69
C ASP A 133 1.07 11.01 -5.86
N VAL A 134 1.59 10.40 -4.77
CA VAL A 134 2.04 9.02 -4.70
C VAL A 134 1.47 8.33 -3.46
N PHE A 135 1.03 7.10 -3.62
CA PHE A 135 0.49 6.25 -2.55
C PHE A 135 1.29 4.96 -2.42
N PHE A 136 1.69 4.64 -1.19
CA PHE A 136 2.35 3.39 -0.83
C PHE A 136 1.46 2.63 0.14
N PHE A 137 0.94 1.47 -0.27
CA PHE A 137 0.02 0.68 0.53
C PHE A 137 0.57 -0.72 0.81
N ASP A 138 0.71 -1.06 2.08
CA ASP A 138 1.12 -2.39 2.53
C ASP A 138 -0.08 -3.11 3.14
N GLU A 139 -0.68 -4.04 2.38
CA GLU A 139 -1.87 -4.82 2.72
C GLU A 139 -3.04 -3.95 3.22
N PRO A 140 -3.54 -2.97 2.43
CA PRO A 140 -4.45 -1.93 2.93
C PRO A 140 -5.74 -2.47 3.54
N LEU A 141 -6.31 -3.57 3.02
CA LEU A 141 -7.60 -4.11 3.47
C LEU A 141 -7.47 -5.25 4.48
N ARG A 142 -6.25 -5.55 4.95
CA ARG A 142 -6.01 -6.62 5.92
C ARG A 142 -6.83 -6.43 7.19
N GLY A 143 -7.50 -7.52 7.63
CA GLY A 143 -8.24 -7.53 8.90
C GLY A 143 -9.62 -6.88 8.86
N LEU A 144 -10.07 -6.43 7.69
CA LEU A 144 -11.43 -5.98 7.46
C LEU A 144 -12.32 -7.17 7.07
N ASP A 145 -13.60 -7.10 7.43
CA ASP A 145 -14.61 -8.04 6.94
C ASP A 145 -14.92 -7.80 5.45
N ILE A 146 -15.55 -8.78 4.79
CA ILE A 146 -15.80 -8.76 3.34
C ILE A 146 -16.57 -7.52 2.88
N LYS A 147 -17.64 -7.15 3.62
CA LYS A 147 -18.47 -6.01 3.23
C LYS A 147 -17.71 -4.69 3.37
N THR A 148 -17.07 -4.49 4.52
CA THR A 148 -16.25 -3.31 4.79
C THR A 148 -15.07 -3.22 3.80
N SER A 149 -14.43 -4.36 3.49
CA SER A 149 -13.35 -4.41 2.49
C SER A 149 -13.80 -3.92 1.13
N ALA A 150 -14.99 -4.31 0.66
CA ALA A 150 -15.51 -3.86 -0.62
C ALA A 150 -15.78 -2.35 -0.66
N GLU A 151 -16.37 -1.79 0.41
CA GLU A 151 -16.63 -0.35 0.53
C GLU A 151 -15.32 0.46 0.55
N ILE A 152 -14.32 0.02 1.32
CA ILE A 152 -13.01 0.68 1.42
C ILE A 152 -12.21 0.53 0.11
N LEU A 153 -12.32 -0.61 -0.57
CA LEU A 153 -11.68 -0.84 -1.87
C LEU A 153 -12.14 0.20 -2.90
N GLU A 154 -13.45 0.45 -3.01
CA GLU A 154 -13.99 1.45 -3.92
C GLU A 154 -13.59 2.88 -3.52
N LEU A 155 -13.49 3.17 -2.22
CA LEU A 155 -12.95 4.44 -1.74
C LEU A 155 -11.48 4.61 -2.17
N ILE A 156 -10.62 3.61 -1.92
CA ILE A 156 -9.20 3.64 -2.32
C ILE A 156 -9.10 3.84 -3.83
N LYS A 157 -9.84 3.06 -4.63
CA LYS A 157 -9.85 3.16 -6.09
C LYS A 157 -10.17 4.56 -6.58
N THR A 158 -11.16 5.21 -5.97
CA THR A 158 -11.52 6.59 -6.30
C THR A 158 -10.42 7.57 -5.97
N GLU A 159 -9.80 7.44 -4.79
CA GLU A 159 -8.79 8.39 -4.29
C GLU A 159 -7.44 8.27 -5.01
N ILE A 160 -7.09 7.08 -5.53
CA ILE A 160 -5.85 6.84 -6.28
C ILE A 160 -6.03 6.95 -7.80
N SER A 161 -7.24 7.24 -8.28
CA SER A 161 -7.50 7.41 -9.71
C SER A 161 -6.56 8.46 -10.30
N GLU A 162 -5.89 8.10 -11.40
CA GLU A 162 -4.88 8.95 -12.08
C GLU A 162 -3.66 9.34 -11.20
N LYS A 163 -3.49 8.66 -10.06
CA LYS A 163 -2.33 8.83 -9.17
C LYS A 163 -1.35 7.69 -9.33
N THR A 164 -0.15 7.92 -8.85
CA THR A 164 0.84 6.86 -8.72
C THR A 164 0.56 6.06 -7.46
N ALA A 165 0.50 4.73 -7.56
CA ALA A 165 0.37 3.87 -6.38
C ALA A 165 1.26 2.63 -6.50
N LEU A 166 1.88 2.25 -5.38
CA LEU A 166 2.58 0.98 -5.23
C LEU A 166 1.89 0.22 -4.08
N ILE A 167 1.26 -0.91 -4.39
CA ILE A 167 0.35 -1.61 -3.51
C ILE A 167 0.84 -3.04 -3.28
N ILE A 168 1.17 -3.38 -2.04
CA ILE A 168 1.40 -4.77 -1.66
C ILE A 168 0.06 -5.37 -1.24
N THR A 169 -0.27 -6.50 -1.84
CA THR A 169 -1.44 -7.28 -1.45
C THR A 169 -1.21 -8.77 -1.69
N HIS A 170 -1.99 -9.61 -1.02
CA HIS A 170 -2.10 -11.05 -1.28
C HIS A 170 -3.37 -11.41 -2.05
N SER A 171 -4.25 -10.43 -2.29
CA SER A 171 -5.54 -10.61 -2.92
C SER A 171 -5.47 -10.35 -4.43
N PRO A 172 -5.73 -11.35 -5.27
CA PRO A 172 -5.91 -11.13 -6.72
C PRO A 172 -7.03 -10.11 -7.00
N ALA A 173 -8.15 -10.16 -6.24
CA ALA A 173 -9.26 -9.24 -6.35
C ALA A 173 -8.85 -7.77 -6.14
N GLU A 174 -8.09 -7.50 -5.07
CA GLU A 174 -7.58 -6.17 -4.80
C GLU A 174 -6.67 -5.67 -5.93
N SER A 175 -5.71 -6.50 -6.35
CA SER A 175 -4.79 -6.13 -7.42
C SER A 175 -5.51 -5.90 -8.76
N PHE A 176 -6.47 -6.76 -9.09
CA PHE A 176 -7.28 -6.63 -10.31
C PHE A 176 -8.18 -5.39 -10.28
N SER A 177 -8.70 -5.02 -9.11
CA SER A 177 -9.55 -3.83 -8.96
C SER A 177 -8.78 -2.52 -9.00
N LEU A 178 -7.62 -2.45 -8.33
CA LEU A 178 -6.89 -1.20 -8.06
C LEU A 178 -5.77 -0.89 -9.06
N CYS A 179 -5.19 -1.91 -9.72
CA CYS A 179 -3.92 -1.74 -10.41
C CYS A 179 -4.02 -2.06 -11.91
N GLU A 180 -3.24 -1.35 -12.70
CA GLU A 180 -3.04 -1.59 -14.13
C GLU A 180 -1.90 -2.58 -14.38
N ARG A 181 -0.90 -2.61 -13.50
CA ARG A 181 0.28 -3.47 -13.59
C ARG A 181 0.42 -4.34 -12.35
N ILE A 182 0.81 -5.59 -12.55
CA ILE A 182 0.90 -6.60 -11.50
C ILE A 182 2.27 -7.26 -11.56
N ILE A 183 3.02 -7.09 -10.47
CA ILE A 183 4.33 -7.71 -10.26
C ILE A 183 4.14 -8.92 -9.35
N VAL A 184 4.59 -10.07 -9.80
CA VAL A 184 4.64 -11.29 -8.99
C VAL A 184 6.03 -11.42 -8.39
N ALA A 185 6.08 -11.29 -7.07
CA ALA A 185 7.31 -11.39 -6.29
C ALA A 185 7.59 -12.84 -5.88
N GLY A 186 8.84 -13.23 -5.93
CA GLY A 186 9.33 -14.53 -5.47
C GLY A 186 10.78 -14.45 -4.99
N GLY A 187 11.36 -15.60 -4.65
CA GLY A 187 12.78 -15.72 -4.35
C GLY A 187 13.25 -15.14 -3.01
N LYS A 188 14.44 -15.56 -2.63
CA LYS A 188 15.21 -15.01 -1.50
C LYS A 188 16.68 -15.05 -1.92
N PRO A 189 17.27 -13.93 -2.32
CA PRO A 189 16.76 -12.53 -2.35
C PRO A 189 15.50 -12.36 -3.21
N PHE A 190 14.81 -11.21 -3.03
CA PHE A 190 13.63 -10.82 -3.80
C PHE A 190 13.91 -10.80 -5.29
N GLU A 191 13.05 -11.40 -6.07
CA GLU A 191 13.09 -11.37 -7.53
C GLU A 191 11.68 -11.20 -8.11
N ILE A 192 11.60 -10.66 -9.31
CA ILE A 192 10.34 -10.57 -10.06
C ILE A 192 10.18 -11.87 -10.84
N LYS A 193 9.13 -12.64 -10.55
CA LYS A 193 8.77 -13.87 -11.25
C LYS A 193 7.94 -13.60 -12.49
N ALA A 194 7.09 -12.59 -12.42
CA ALA A 194 6.31 -12.10 -13.56
C ALA A 194 6.02 -10.62 -13.41
N ASP A 195 5.86 -9.95 -14.54
CA ASP A 195 5.51 -8.55 -14.70
C ASP A 195 4.47 -8.47 -15.82
N VAL A 196 3.21 -8.28 -15.44
CA VAL A 196 2.07 -8.40 -16.35
C VAL A 196 1.14 -7.21 -16.22
N LEU A 197 0.36 -6.95 -17.25
CA LEU A 197 -0.69 -5.94 -17.23
C LEU A 197 -2.03 -6.58 -16.87
N LYS A 198 -2.88 -5.83 -16.18
CA LYS A 198 -4.27 -6.26 -15.93
C LYS A 198 -5.00 -6.59 -17.22
N SER A 199 -4.73 -5.85 -18.30
CA SER A 199 -5.31 -6.06 -19.62
C SER A 199 -4.97 -7.40 -20.27
N ASP A 200 -3.96 -8.13 -19.75
CA ASP A 200 -3.60 -9.46 -20.21
C ASP A 200 -4.59 -10.53 -19.74
N PHE A 201 -5.50 -10.17 -18.83
CA PHE A 201 -6.49 -11.05 -18.21
C PHE A 201 -7.91 -10.53 -18.44
N SER A 202 -8.82 -11.42 -18.84
CA SER A 202 -10.22 -11.07 -19.04
C SER A 202 -11.04 -11.02 -17.76
N SER A 203 -10.56 -11.65 -16.68
CA SER A 203 -11.21 -11.66 -15.37
C SER A 203 -10.22 -11.87 -14.22
N GLU A 204 -10.71 -11.63 -12.99
CA GLU A 204 -9.97 -11.91 -11.75
C GLU A 204 -9.62 -13.39 -11.60
N GLU A 205 -10.54 -14.27 -12.01
CA GLU A 205 -10.33 -15.73 -11.93
C GLU A 205 -9.17 -16.16 -12.84
N GLU A 206 -9.02 -15.56 -14.00
CA GLU A 206 -7.91 -15.83 -14.91
C GLU A 206 -6.58 -15.36 -14.30
N LEU A 207 -6.56 -14.19 -13.69
CA LEU A 207 -5.40 -13.70 -12.93
C LEU A 207 -5.07 -14.63 -11.77
N SER A 208 -6.07 -15.06 -11.00
CA SER A 208 -5.88 -15.99 -9.87
C SER A 208 -5.24 -17.30 -10.32
N ALA A 209 -5.75 -17.90 -11.41
CA ALA A 209 -5.20 -19.13 -11.98
C ALA A 209 -3.76 -18.95 -12.51
N PHE A 210 -3.41 -17.78 -13.02
CA PHE A 210 -2.04 -17.43 -13.42
C PHE A 210 -1.12 -17.33 -12.20
N LEU A 211 -1.55 -16.66 -11.14
CA LEU A 211 -0.77 -16.49 -9.90
C LEU A 211 -0.48 -17.82 -9.21
N GLU A 212 -1.45 -18.73 -9.14
CA GLU A 212 -1.26 -20.08 -8.56
C GLU A 212 -0.17 -20.91 -9.27
N LYS A 213 0.08 -20.64 -10.55
CA LYS A 213 1.12 -21.33 -11.34
C LYS A 213 2.48 -20.63 -11.26
N THR A 214 2.49 -19.35 -10.87
CA THR A 214 3.70 -18.52 -10.89
C THR A 214 4.36 -18.42 -9.52
N ILE A 215 3.59 -18.49 -8.43
CA ILE A 215 4.05 -18.44 -7.04
C ILE A 215 4.34 -19.85 -6.50
#